data_9d5f3c742c66e591b22d484740fa8897
#
_entry.id   9d5f3c742c66e591b22d484740fa8897
#
_cell.length_a   1.000
_cell.length_b   1.000
_cell.length_c   1.000
_cell.angle_alpha   90.00
_cell.angle_beta   90.00
_cell.angle_gamma   90.00
#
_symmetry.space_group_name_H-M   'P 1'
#
loop_
_entity.id
_entity.type
_entity.pdbx_description
1 polymer ?
#
loop_
_entity_poly.entity_id
_entity_poly.type
_entity_poly.pdbx_seq_one_letter_code
_entity_poly.pdbx_strand_id
1 'polypeptide(L)'
;MPAIVVLGAQWGDEGKGKATDLLGSSIDYCVRYQGGNNAGHTIVVDGEKFATHLLPSGVLTPGCIPVIANGVVVDARVLLEEIDALAARGVDTSTVVLSANAHLITSYHTTIDKVTERFLGKNNIGTTGRGIGPTYADKINRVGIRVADVFDDKILAQKVEAALEQKNHLLVKVYNRRAIKVEEILDEIGQYAERLKPMVADTSLLLNRALDAGRTVLFEGAQATMLDVDHGTYPFVTSSNPLSGGVGPGAGIGPTRIDRVIGVIKAYTTRVGSGPFPTELLDHDGDQLRVVGAEYGTTTGRDRRCGWYDAVIARYAARLNGLTEFFLTKLDVLGAWEQIPVCVGYEIDGVRHDEMPMTQSEFHHAKPVYEFFEGWKEDISTCRSFDELPKNAQVYVRSLEEMSGAPFWGVGVGPGREESIVLRDDA
;
A
#
# COMPACT_ATOMS: atom_id res chain seq x y z
N MET A 1 -8.11 19.81 9.92
CA MET A 1 -8.85 18.69 9.27
C MET A 1 -8.47 17.40 9.97
N PRO A 2 -9.35 16.79 10.73
CA PRO A 2 -8.95 15.70 11.62
C PRO A 2 -8.71 14.35 10.95
N ALA A 3 -9.30 14.04 9.80
CA ALA A 3 -9.13 12.71 9.17
C ALA A 3 -8.60 12.79 7.73
N ILE A 4 -7.39 12.28 7.53
CA ILE A 4 -6.68 12.30 6.26
C ILE A 4 -6.41 10.84 5.82
N VAL A 5 -6.67 10.51 4.56
CA VAL A 5 -6.30 9.23 3.96
C VAL A 5 -5.18 9.44 2.95
N VAL A 6 -4.09 8.68 3.07
CA VAL A 6 -3.01 8.64 2.07
C VAL A 6 -2.94 7.24 1.48
N LEU A 7 -3.11 7.13 0.17
CA LEU A 7 -3.12 5.86 -0.54
C LEU A 7 -2.35 5.90 -1.86
N GLY A 8 -2.04 4.75 -2.42
CA GLY A 8 -1.41 4.64 -3.74
C GLY A 8 -2.45 4.69 -4.87
N ALA A 9 -2.17 5.45 -5.91
CA ALA A 9 -3.08 5.61 -7.04
C ALA A 9 -2.82 4.63 -8.20
N GLN A 10 -1.66 3.96 -8.24
CA GLN A 10 -1.23 3.07 -9.32
C GLN A 10 -1.19 1.60 -8.85
N TRP A 11 -0.04 0.92 -8.95
CA TRP A 11 0.17 -0.49 -8.53
C TRP A 11 1.09 -0.66 -7.32
N GLY A 12 1.22 0.34 -6.47
CA GLY A 12 2.12 0.35 -5.33
C GLY A 12 3.48 0.98 -5.64
N ASP A 13 4.29 1.13 -4.60
CA ASP A 13 5.64 1.73 -4.68
C ASP A 13 5.67 3.17 -5.19
N GLU A 14 4.54 3.92 -5.07
CA GLU A 14 4.43 5.32 -5.50
C GLU A 14 5.23 6.29 -4.61
N GLY A 15 5.73 5.84 -3.46
CA GLY A 15 6.43 6.70 -2.52
C GLY A 15 5.50 7.32 -1.47
N LYS A 16 4.47 6.58 -1.02
CA LYS A 16 3.52 7.01 0.02
C LYS A 16 4.21 7.51 1.29
N GLY A 17 5.31 6.86 1.69
CA GLY A 17 6.09 7.28 2.87
C GLY A 17 6.56 8.73 2.81
N LYS A 18 6.87 9.27 1.62
CA LYS A 18 7.25 10.68 1.46
C LYS A 18 6.07 11.62 1.69
N ALA A 19 4.88 11.30 1.17
CA ALA A 19 3.68 12.10 1.40
C ALA A 19 3.25 12.07 2.88
N THR A 20 3.34 10.90 3.53
CA THR A 20 3.04 10.78 4.97
C THR A 20 4.04 11.54 5.84
N ASP A 21 5.32 11.52 5.48
CA ASP A 21 6.37 12.25 6.20
C ASP A 21 6.20 13.77 6.11
N LEU A 22 5.77 14.30 4.96
CA LEU A 22 5.46 15.72 4.80
C LEU A 22 4.32 16.20 5.72
N LEU A 23 3.34 15.32 5.97
CA LEU A 23 2.23 15.59 6.88
C LEU A 23 2.62 15.38 8.36
N GLY A 24 3.74 14.68 8.62
CA GLY A 24 4.08 14.06 9.90
C GLY A 24 4.03 14.94 11.14
N SER A 25 4.44 16.23 11.07
CA SER A 25 4.49 17.10 12.24
C SER A 25 3.11 17.54 12.79
N SER A 26 2.04 17.34 12.01
CA SER A 26 0.67 17.71 12.37
C SER A 26 -0.22 16.51 12.73
N ILE A 27 0.34 15.30 12.80
CA ILE A 27 -0.42 14.04 12.94
C ILE A 27 -0.32 13.52 14.37
N ASP A 28 -1.47 13.34 15.04
CA ASP A 28 -1.54 12.72 16.37
C ASP A 28 -1.58 11.18 16.29
N TYR A 29 -2.23 10.63 15.27
CA TYR A 29 -2.38 9.16 15.06
C TYR A 29 -2.07 8.79 13.61
N CYS A 30 -1.24 7.77 13.40
CA CYS A 30 -1.00 7.18 12.08
C CYS A 30 -1.49 5.73 12.07
N VAL A 31 -2.39 5.40 11.15
CA VAL A 31 -3.22 4.19 11.19
C VAL A 31 -3.03 3.34 9.94
N ARG A 32 -2.59 2.10 10.09
CA ARG A 32 -2.70 1.08 9.04
C ARG A 32 -4.08 0.46 9.11
N TYR A 33 -4.88 0.59 8.05
CA TYR A 33 -6.26 0.14 8.03
C TYR A 33 -6.51 -1.15 7.25
N GLN A 34 -5.53 -1.61 6.46
CA GLN A 34 -5.63 -2.84 5.65
C GLN A 34 -4.24 -3.39 5.28
N GLY A 35 -4.21 -4.58 4.63
CA GLY A 35 -2.98 -5.25 4.23
C GLY A 35 -2.39 -6.06 5.38
N GLY A 36 -1.09 -6.23 5.36
CA GLY A 36 -0.33 -6.96 6.37
C GLY A 36 1.17 -6.76 6.13
N ASN A 37 1.98 -7.72 6.52
CA ASN A 37 3.44 -7.67 6.33
C ASN A 37 3.89 -7.87 4.86
N ASN A 38 2.96 -7.92 3.90
CA ASN A 38 3.25 -7.83 2.46
C ASN A 38 3.51 -6.40 1.98
N ALA A 39 3.25 -5.38 2.80
CA ALA A 39 3.66 -4.01 2.53
C ALA A 39 5.15 -3.81 2.86
N GLY A 40 5.75 -2.80 2.25
CA GLY A 40 7.09 -2.34 2.57
C GLY A 40 7.15 -0.83 2.36
N HIS A 41 7.15 -0.06 3.46
CA HIS A 41 7.29 1.39 3.41
C HIS A 41 8.72 1.75 3.77
N THR A 42 9.42 2.40 2.85
CA THR A 42 10.74 2.96 3.12
C THR A 42 10.58 4.44 3.42
N ILE A 43 11.08 4.87 4.56
CA ILE A 43 11.05 6.24 5.05
C ILE A 43 12.50 6.65 5.30
N VAL A 44 12.84 7.88 4.95
CA VAL A 44 14.16 8.45 5.21
C VAL A 44 14.01 9.56 6.25
N VAL A 45 14.58 9.36 7.43
CA VAL A 45 14.59 10.34 8.52
C VAL A 45 16.04 10.67 8.82
N ASP A 46 16.42 11.93 8.78
CA ASP A 46 17.79 12.43 9.05
C ASP A 46 18.89 11.68 8.25
N GLY A 47 18.58 11.31 7.00
CA GLY A 47 19.49 10.58 6.11
C GLY A 47 19.53 9.06 6.36
N GLU A 48 18.90 8.55 7.40
CA GLU A 48 18.78 7.13 7.68
C GLU A 48 17.52 6.51 7.04
N LYS A 49 17.69 5.32 6.45
CA LYS A 49 16.57 4.55 5.87
C LYS A 49 15.96 3.61 6.90
N PHE A 50 14.64 3.71 7.04
CA PHE A 50 13.81 2.80 7.82
C PHE A 50 12.86 2.07 6.89
N ALA A 51 12.71 0.77 7.08
CA ALA A 51 11.74 -0.04 6.33
C ALA A 51 10.74 -0.63 7.32
N THR A 52 9.45 -0.29 7.17
CA THR A 52 8.36 -0.86 7.96
C THR A 52 7.47 -1.75 7.10
N HIS A 53 6.93 -2.82 7.70
CA HIS A 53 6.03 -3.75 7.03
C HIS A 53 4.62 -3.70 7.64
N LEU A 54 4.50 -3.84 8.95
CA LEU A 54 3.24 -3.78 9.70
C LEU A 54 3.03 -2.43 10.38
N LEU A 55 4.10 -1.86 10.96
CA LEU A 55 4.01 -0.57 11.64
C LEU A 55 3.73 0.55 10.64
N PRO A 56 2.81 1.47 10.96
CA PRO A 56 2.62 2.67 10.17
C PRO A 56 3.84 3.59 10.23
N SER A 57 4.03 4.40 9.19
CA SER A 57 5.18 5.31 9.06
C SER A 57 5.30 6.30 10.22
N GLY A 58 4.17 6.69 10.81
CA GLY A 58 4.12 7.59 11.96
C GLY A 58 4.84 7.09 13.22
N VAL A 59 5.27 5.82 13.28
CA VAL A 59 6.12 5.31 14.38
C VAL A 59 7.45 6.06 14.48
N LEU A 60 7.91 6.68 13.39
CA LEU A 60 9.13 7.47 13.33
C LEU A 60 8.91 8.95 13.68
N THR A 61 7.65 9.37 13.86
CA THR A 61 7.29 10.76 14.15
C THR A 61 7.11 10.94 15.66
N PRO A 62 7.92 11.77 16.33
CA PRO A 62 7.77 12.02 17.77
C PRO A 62 6.38 12.51 18.13
N GLY A 63 5.75 11.88 19.12
CA GLY A 63 4.41 12.24 19.60
C GLY A 63 3.25 11.68 18.80
N CYS A 64 3.48 11.05 17.65
CA CYS A 64 2.47 10.34 16.88
C CYS A 64 2.23 8.94 17.47
N ILE A 65 0.97 8.54 17.59
CA ILE A 65 0.57 7.20 18.07
C ILE A 65 0.36 6.29 16.85
N PRO A 66 1.22 5.25 16.66
CA PRO A 66 1.05 4.30 15.58
C PRO A 66 -0.02 3.27 15.91
N VAL A 67 -0.99 3.08 15.01
CA VAL A 67 -2.14 2.19 15.20
C VAL A 67 -2.22 1.14 14.10
N ILE A 68 -2.29 -0.12 14.46
CA ILE A 68 -2.63 -1.23 13.57
C ILE A 68 -4.11 -1.56 13.78
N ALA A 69 -4.95 -1.16 12.82
CA ALA A 69 -6.41 -1.29 12.93
C ALA A 69 -6.90 -2.71 12.55
N ASN A 70 -8.19 -2.95 12.75
CA ASN A 70 -8.81 -4.27 12.59
C ASN A 70 -8.84 -4.82 11.16
N GLY A 71 -8.62 -4.00 10.16
CA GLY A 71 -8.54 -4.44 8.76
C GLY A 71 -7.20 -5.07 8.39
N VAL A 72 -6.15 -4.88 9.19
CA VAL A 72 -4.83 -5.48 8.97
C VAL A 72 -4.83 -6.95 9.39
N VAL A 73 -4.13 -7.79 8.63
CA VAL A 73 -3.78 -9.15 9.05
C VAL A 73 -2.35 -9.16 9.58
N VAL A 74 -2.17 -9.68 10.80
CA VAL A 74 -0.97 -9.47 11.62
C VAL A 74 -0.20 -10.77 11.85
N ASP A 75 1.03 -10.81 11.37
CA ASP A 75 2.00 -11.81 11.80
C ASP A 75 2.66 -11.29 13.10
N ALA A 76 2.32 -11.91 14.24
CA ALA A 76 2.77 -11.46 15.55
C ALA A 76 4.29 -11.49 15.69
N ARG A 77 4.96 -12.48 15.10
CA ARG A 77 6.42 -12.60 15.10
C ARG A 77 7.03 -11.41 14.35
N VAL A 78 6.55 -11.14 13.13
CA VAL A 78 7.08 -10.03 12.30
C VAL A 78 6.84 -8.68 12.99
N LEU A 79 5.67 -8.47 13.59
CA LEU A 79 5.37 -7.24 14.33
C LEU A 79 6.35 -7.00 15.47
N LEU A 80 6.61 -8.03 16.28
CA LEU A 80 7.50 -7.91 17.43
C LEU A 80 8.97 -7.77 17.03
N GLU A 81 9.40 -8.47 15.97
CA GLU A 81 10.73 -8.29 15.37
C GLU A 81 10.93 -6.85 14.84
N GLU A 82 9.91 -6.27 14.23
CA GLU A 82 9.94 -4.90 13.72
C GLU A 82 9.99 -3.87 14.85
N ILE A 83 9.20 -4.07 15.91
CA ILE A 83 9.23 -3.27 17.14
C ILE A 83 10.64 -3.30 17.76
N ASP A 84 11.21 -4.48 17.94
CA ASP A 84 12.54 -4.67 18.56
C ASP A 84 13.64 -4.01 17.71
N ALA A 85 13.56 -4.16 16.39
CA ALA A 85 14.53 -3.57 15.46
C ALA A 85 14.49 -2.03 15.48
N LEU A 86 13.31 -1.43 15.58
CA LEU A 86 13.16 0.03 15.69
C LEU A 86 13.61 0.53 17.07
N ALA A 87 13.23 -0.16 18.15
CA ALA A 87 13.66 0.18 19.51
C ALA A 87 15.18 0.13 19.66
N ALA A 88 15.85 -0.85 19.05
CA ALA A 88 17.31 -0.96 19.02
C ALA A 88 18.00 0.23 18.31
N ARG A 89 17.26 0.95 17.45
CA ARG A 89 17.71 2.17 16.76
C ARG A 89 17.24 3.46 17.47
N GLY A 90 16.72 3.35 18.70
CA GLY A 90 16.31 4.49 19.52
C GLY A 90 14.91 5.05 19.19
N VAL A 91 14.10 4.37 18.39
CA VAL A 91 12.71 4.77 18.11
C VAL A 91 11.82 4.33 19.27
N ASP A 92 10.97 5.24 19.76
CA ASP A 92 9.98 4.91 20.79
C ASP A 92 8.81 4.12 20.19
N THR A 93 8.79 2.83 20.48
CA THR A 93 7.72 1.91 20.04
C THR A 93 6.72 1.58 21.15
N SER A 94 6.84 2.20 22.33
CA SER A 94 6.00 1.91 23.50
C SER A 94 4.54 2.33 23.32
N THR A 95 4.29 3.26 22.40
CA THR A 95 2.95 3.82 22.09
C THR A 95 2.21 3.05 21.00
N VAL A 96 2.77 1.97 20.45
CA VAL A 96 2.12 1.17 19.42
C VAL A 96 0.81 0.58 19.93
N VAL A 97 -0.27 0.79 19.17
CA VAL A 97 -1.60 0.24 19.47
C VAL A 97 -2.01 -0.78 18.42
N LEU A 98 -2.45 -1.95 18.89
CA LEU A 98 -2.93 -3.06 18.06
C LEU A 98 -4.42 -3.31 18.31
N SER A 99 -5.19 -3.41 17.23
CA SER A 99 -6.61 -3.72 17.34
C SER A 99 -6.86 -5.13 17.91
N ALA A 100 -7.68 -5.21 18.93
CA ALA A 100 -8.21 -6.48 19.46
C ALA A 100 -8.92 -7.32 18.37
N ASN A 101 -9.48 -6.66 17.34
CA ASN A 101 -10.24 -7.28 16.26
C ASN A 101 -9.41 -7.56 14.99
N ALA A 102 -8.12 -7.26 14.96
CA ALA A 102 -7.23 -7.65 13.87
C ALA A 102 -7.08 -9.18 13.82
N HIS A 103 -6.90 -9.74 12.60
CA HIS A 103 -6.73 -11.18 12.44
C HIS A 103 -5.26 -11.57 12.45
N LEU A 104 -4.96 -12.71 13.07
CA LEU A 104 -3.60 -13.25 13.13
C LEU A 104 -3.28 -14.13 11.93
N ILE A 105 -2.10 -13.89 11.36
CA ILE A 105 -1.45 -14.82 10.43
C ILE A 105 -0.72 -15.88 11.27
N THR A 106 -0.93 -17.14 10.92
CA THR A 106 -0.25 -18.28 11.54
C THR A 106 0.52 -19.10 10.51
N SER A 107 1.31 -20.06 10.96
CA SER A 107 2.12 -20.89 10.08
C SER A 107 1.29 -21.71 9.08
N TYR A 108 0.03 -22.07 9.38
CA TYR A 108 -0.80 -22.76 8.40
C TYR A 108 -1.22 -21.83 7.24
N HIS A 109 -1.42 -20.52 7.48
CA HIS A 109 -1.71 -19.56 6.43
C HIS A 109 -0.53 -19.42 5.46
N THR A 110 0.69 -19.27 6.00
CA THR A 110 1.90 -19.17 5.16
C THR A 110 2.18 -20.47 4.42
N THR A 111 1.88 -21.62 5.03
CA THR A 111 2.01 -22.93 4.39
C THR A 111 1.03 -23.07 3.23
N ILE A 112 -0.25 -22.73 3.43
CA ILE A 112 -1.28 -22.79 2.39
C ILE A 112 -0.93 -21.85 1.24
N ASP A 113 -0.53 -20.60 1.53
CA ASP A 113 -0.12 -19.63 0.50
C ASP A 113 0.96 -20.22 -0.43
N LYS A 114 2.05 -20.72 0.17
CA LYS A 114 3.17 -21.31 -0.58
C LYS A 114 2.80 -22.57 -1.37
N VAL A 115 1.96 -23.44 -0.82
CA VAL A 115 1.60 -24.69 -1.52
C VAL A 115 0.58 -24.43 -2.63
N THR A 116 -0.33 -23.44 -2.44
CA THR A 116 -1.29 -23.02 -3.46
C THR A 116 -0.58 -22.43 -4.67
N GLU A 117 0.38 -21.52 -4.47
CA GLU A 117 1.19 -20.94 -5.56
C GLU A 117 1.93 -22.01 -6.36
N ARG A 118 2.50 -23.01 -5.68
CA ARG A 118 3.15 -24.14 -6.35
C ARG A 118 2.14 -25.01 -7.13
N PHE A 119 0.97 -25.25 -6.57
CA PHE A 119 -0.07 -26.05 -7.20
C PHE A 119 -0.63 -25.39 -8.46
N LEU A 120 -0.81 -24.06 -8.44
CA LEU A 120 -1.25 -23.28 -9.59
C LEU A 120 -0.22 -23.25 -10.74
N GLY A 121 1.05 -23.45 -10.44
CA GLY A 121 2.11 -23.54 -11.44
C GLY A 121 2.18 -22.32 -12.36
N LYS A 122 1.86 -22.48 -13.66
CA LYS A 122 1.87 -21.37 -14.63
C LYS A 122 0.78 -20.32 -14.39
N ASN A 123 -0.27 -20.69 -13.66
CA ASN A 123 -1.39 -19.81 -13.32
C ASN A 123 -1.23 -19.17 -11.94
N ASN A 124 -0.02 -19.18 -11.39
CA ASN A 124 0.24 -18.55 -10.09
C ASN A 124 0.02 -17.04 -10.16
N ILE A 125 -0.39 -16.47 -9.03
CA ILE A 125 -0.64 -15.03 -8.89
C ILE A 125 0.67 -14.27 -8.66
N GLY A 126 1.67 -14.94 -8.09
CA GLY A 126 2.93 -14.33 -7.67
C GLY A 126 2.83 -13.69 -6.29
N THR A 127 2.15 -14.37 -5.36
CA THR A 127 1.99 -13.89 -3.97
C THR A 127 3.33 -13.75 -3.26
N THR A 128 3.33 -13.03 -2.14
CA THR A 128 4.53 -12.89 -1.30
C THR A 128 4.83 -14.13 -0.45
N GLY A 129 3.93 -15.12 -0.43
CA GLY A 129 4.05 -16.32 0.40
C GLY A 129 3.95 -16.07 1.91
N ARG A 130 3.40 -14.92 2.31
CA ARG A 130 3.30 -14.46 3.71
C ARG A 130 1.96 -14.78 4.38
N GLY A 131 1.09 -15.52 3.71
CA GLY A 131 -0.20 -15.96 4.26
C GLY A 131 -1.29 -14.90 4.24
N ILE A 132 -1.11 -13.78 3.55
CA ILE A 132 -2.06 -12.66 3.53
C ILE A 132 -3.42 -13.10 2.97
N GLY A 133 -3.45 -13.66 1.75
CA GLY A 133 -4.67 -14.14 1.10
C GLY A 133 -5.42 -15.20 1.92
N PRO A 134 -4.77 -16.28 2.37
CA PRO A 134 -5.39 -17.28 3.24
C PRO A 134 -5.98 -16.71 4.53
N THR A 135 -5.35 -15.70 5.17
CA THR A 135 -5.87 -15.08 6.38
C THR A 135 -7.11 -14.22 6.10
N TYR A 136 -7.12 -13.45 5.00
CA TYR A 136 -8.34 -12.74 4.57
C TYR A 136 -9.46 -13.69 4.20
N ALA A 137 -9.16 -14.82 3.54
CA ALA A 137 -10.14 -15.86 3.24
C ALA A 137 -10.77 -16.40 4.54
N ASP A 138 -9.97 -16.70 5.55
CA ASP A 138 -10.47 -17.17 6.86
C ASP A 138 -11.29 -16.12 7.59
N LYS A 139 -10.90 -14.83 7.51
CA LYS A 139 -11.70 -13.72 8.03
C LYS A 139 -13.11 -13.69 7.41
N ILE A 140 -13.20 -13.79 6.07
CA ILE A 140 -14.47 -13.74 5.34
C ILE A 140 -15.30 -15.03 5.57
N ASN A 141 -14.64 -16.20 5.66
CA ASN A 141 -15.25 -17.47 6.02
C ASN A 141 -15.66 -17.55 7.51
N ARG A 142 -15.27 -16.58 8.33
CA ARG A 142 -15.60 -16.50 9.77
C ARG A 142 -14.97 -17.62 10.61
N VAL A 143 -13.82 -18.12 10.18
CA VAL A 143 -13.00 -19.09 10.90
C VAL A 143 -11.65 -18.53 11.36
N GLY A 144 -11.41 -17.24 11.09
CA GLY A 144 -10.16 -16.56 11.44
C GLY A 144 -9.99 -16.36 12.95
N ILE A 145 -8.75 -16.29 13.38
CA ILE A 145 -8.33 -16.05 14.77
C ILE A 145 -8.03 -14.56 14.92
N ARG A 146 -8.66 -13.90 15.89
CA ARG A 146 -8.43 -12.49 16.21
C ARG A 146 -7.39 -12.34 17.33
N VAL A 147 -6.77 -11.18 17.39
CA VAL A 147 -5.84 -10.84 18.47
C VAL A 147 -6.47 -11.01 19.86
N ALA A 148 -7.74 -10.61 20.04
CA ALA A 148 -8.46 -10.79 21.31
C ALA A 148 -8.61 -12.25 21.76
N ASP A 149 -8.67 -13.19 20.80
CA ASP A 149 -8.83 -14.62 21.12
C ASP A 149 -7.60 -15.20 21.83
N VAL A 150 -6.42 -14.57 21.66
CA VAL A 150 -5.14 -15.00 22.27
C VAL A 150 -5.20 -14.98 23.80
N PHE A 151 -6.09 -14.18 24.38
CA PHE A 151 -6.19 -13.98 25.83
C PHE A 151 -7.29 -14.85 26.49
N ASP A 152 -7.86 -15.79 25.74
CA ASP A 152 -8.80 -16.80 26.23
C ASP A 152 -8.39 -18.17 25.66
N ASP A 153 -7.65 -18.94 26.45
CA ASP A 153 -7.08 -20.22 26.03
C ASP A 153 -8.14 -21.20 25.50
N LYS A 154 -9.34 -21.19 26.09
CA LYS A 154 -10.42 -22.08 25.69
C LYS A 154 -10.99 -21.70 24.33
N ILE A 155 -11.24 -20.41 24.12
CA ILE A 155 -11.75 -19.89 22.84
C ILE A 155 -10.69 -20.05 21.78
N LEU A 156 -9.43 -19.75 22.06
CA LEU A 156 -8.31 -19.92 21.14
C LEU A 156 -8.20 -21.39 20.69
N ALA A 157 -8.19 -22.34 21.62
CA ALA A 157 -8.09 -23.76 21.30
C ALA A 157 -9.24 -24.22 20.40
N GLN A 158 -10.49 -23.86 20.73
CA GLN A 158 -11.66 -24.20 19.91
C GLN A 158 -11.57 -23.65 18.48
N LYS A 159 -11.12 -22.39 18.32
CA LYS A 159 -10.99 -21.76 17.00
C LYS A 159 -9.87 -22.37 16.19
N VAL A 160 -8.72 -22.66 16.79
CA VAL A 160 -7.59 -23.33 16.13
C VAL A 160 -7.99 -24.72 15.67
N GLU A 161 -8.67 -25.51 16.52
CA GLU A 161 -9.16 -26.84 16.17
C GLU A 161 -10.12 -26.80 14.97
N ALA A 162 -11.13 -25.93 15.01
CA ALA A 162 -12.10 -25.77 13.93
C ALA A 162 -11.44 -25.30 12.60
N ALA A 163 -10.51 -24.37 12.67
CA ALA A 163 -9.77 -23.90 11.49
C ALA A 163 -8.91 -25.01 10.89
N LEU A 164 -8.17 -25.74 11.72
CA LEU A 164 -7.26 -26.79 11.29
C LEU A 164 -7.96 -28.02 10.72
N GLU A 165 -9.17 -28.32 11.15
CA GLU A 165 -9.97 -29.42 10.59
C GLU A 165 -10.08 -29.26 9.06
N GLN A 166 -10.55 -28.10 8.59
CA GLN A 166 -10.67 -27.81 7.15
C GLN A 166 -9.31 -27.71 6.47
N LYS A 167 -8.35 -27.01 7.09
CA LYS A 167 -7.02 -26.77 6.48
C LYS A 167 -6.23 -28.07 6.35
N ASN A 168 -6.30 -28.97 7.31
CA ASN A 168 -5.65 -30.26 7.25
C ASN A 168 -6.24 -31.17 6.17
N HIS A 169 -7.55 -31.12 5.95
CA HIS A 169 -8.16 -31.81 4.80
C HIS A 169 -7.55 -31.33 3.48
N LEU A 170 -7.42 -30.02 3.30
CA LEU A 170 -6.81 -29.42 2.10
C LEU A 170 -5.32 -29.80 1.99
N LEU A 171 -4.56 -29.62 3.06
CA LEU A 171 -3.12 -29.92 3.08
C LEU A 171 -2.85 -31.40 2.76
N VAL A 172 -3.56 -32.32 3.41
CA VAL A 172 -3.31 -33.77 3.26
C VAL A 172 -3.88 -34.31 1.96
N LYS A 173 -5.15 -34.02 1.66
CA LYS A 173 -5.87 -34.66 0.54
C LYS A 173 -5.60 -34.01 -0.82
N VAL A 174 -5.39 -32.71 -0.86
CA VAL A 174 -5.19 -31.97 -2.10
C VAL A 174 -3.70 -31.73 -2.37
N TYR A 175 -2.99 -31.23 -1.36
CA TYR A 175 -1.59 -30.81 -1.53
C TYR A 175 -0.55 -31.86 -1.15
N ASN A 176 -0.98 -33.05 -0.66
CA ASN A 176 -0.11 -34.13 -0.20
C ASN A 176 0.97 -33.63 0.79
N ARG A 177 0.53 -32.88 1.81
CA ARG A 177 1.36 -32.32 2.88
C ARG A 177 0.98 -32.93 4.22
N ARG A 178 1.89 -32.83 5.19
CA ARG A 178 1.63 -33.25 6.59
C ARG A 178 0.52 -32.40 7.19
N ALA A 179 -0.36 -33.03 7.98
CA ALA A 179 -1.28 -32.29 8.83
C ALA A 179 -0.51 -31.50 9.89
N ILE A 180 -1.06 -30.33 10.26
CA ILE A 180 -0.53 -29.45 11.31
C ILE A 180 -1.32 -29.79 12.59
N LYS A 181 -0.64 -29.91 13.71
CA LYS A 181 -1.26 -30.19 15.00
C LYS A 181 -1.79 -28.91 15.63
N VAL A 182 -2.85 -29.05 16.43
CA VAL A 182 -3.45 -27.93 17.18
C VAL A 182 -2.41 -27.32 18.12
N GLU A 183 -1.68 -28.15 18.83
CA GLU A 183 -0.66 -27.75 19.79
C GLU A 183 0.44 -26.90 19.13
N GLU A 184 0.84 -27.23 17.90
CA GLU A 184 1.86 -26.49 17.14
C GLU A 184 1.43 -25.01 16.94
N ILE A 185 0.13 -24.75 16.70
CA ILE A 185 -0.41 -23.40 16.50
C ILE A 185 -0.66 -22.69 17.83
N LEU A 186 -1.12 -23.41 18.86
CA LEU A 186 -1.30 -22.84 20.20
C LEU A 186 0.04 -22.38 20.78
N ASP A 187 1.09 -23.20 20.64
CA ASP A 187 2.44 -22.84 21.09
C ASP A 187 2.99 -21.65 20.29
N GLU A 188 2.78 -21.63 18.94
CA GLU A 188 3.16 -20.53 18.07
C GLU A 188 2.54 -19.20 18.51
N ILE A 189 1.25 -19.18 18.82
CA ILE A 189 0.52 -17.97 19.23
C ILE A 189 0.89 -17.59 20.66
N GLY A 190 0.90 -18.58 21.57
CA GLY A 190 1.09 -18.38 23.01
C GLY A 190 2.41 -17.69 23.38
N GLN A 191 3.50 -17.96 22.62
CA GLN A 191 4.81 -17.33 22.87
C GLN A 191 4.79 -15.79 22.71
N TYR A 192 3.81 -15.23 22.01
CA TYR A 192 3.69 -13.79 21.78
C TYR A 192 2.67 -13.09 22.67
N ALA A 193 1.79 -13.85 23.34
CA ALA A 193 0.61 -13.34 24.06
C ALA A 193 0.95 -12.22 25.05
N GLU A 194 1.92 -12.46 25.94
CA GLU A 194 2.30 -11.49 26.98
C GLU A 194 2.90 -10.20 26.41
N ARG A 195 3.60 -10.28 25.28
CA ARG A 195 4.14 -9.11 24.60
C ARG A 195 3.09 -8.31 23.84
N LEU A 196 2.08 -8.98 23.29
CA LEU A 196 0.98 -8.33 22.58
C LEU A 196 0.02 -7.60 23.52
N LYS A 197 -0.23 -8.19 24.70
CA LYS A 197 -1.25 -7.75 25.66
C LYS A 197 -1.26 -6.24 25.97
N PRO A 198 -0.13 -5.59 26.27
CA PRO A 198 -0.11 -4.17 26.65
C PRO A 198 -0.48 -3.22 25.50
N MET A 199 -0.34 -3.64 24.23
CA MET A 199 -0.64 -2.80 23.06
C MET A 199 -2.07 -2.99 22.53
N VAL A 200 -2.83 -3.96 23.04
CA VAL A 200 -4.14 -4.31 22.50
C VAL A 200 -5.24 -3.39 23.01
N ALA A 201 -6.03 -2.83 22.06
CA ALA A 201 -7.11 -1.92 22.36
C ALA A 201 -8.30 -2.06 21.39
N ASP A 202 -9.44 -1.45 21.75
CA ASP A 202 -10.51 -1.12 20.81
C ASP A 202 -10.09 0.10 19.99
N THR A 203 -9.46 -0.14 18.86
CA THR A 203 -8.93 0.91 17.99
C THR A 203 -10.02 1.76 17.33
N SER A 204 -11.20 1.20 17.04
CA SER A 204 -12.30 1.97 16.49
C SER A 204 -12.79 3.01 17.50
N LEU A 205 -13.01 2.61 18.75
CA LEU A 205 -13.39 3.54 19.83
C LEU A 205 -12.31 4.59 20.07
N LEU A 206 -11.03 4.18 20.11
CA LEU A 206 -9.88 5.07 20.29
C LEU A 206 -9.86 6.18 19.23
N LEU A 207 -9.93 5.78 17.93
CA LEU A 207 -9.82 6.70 16.81
C LEU A 207 -11.03 7.64 16.69
N ASN A 208 -12.26 7.13 16.94
CA ASN A 208 -13.43 7.99 16.94
C ASN A 208 -13.36 9.05 18.06
N ARG A 209 -12.93 8.67 19.28
CA ARG A 209 -12.70 9.63 20.37
C ARG A 209 -11.60 10.65 20.05
N ALA A 210 -10.54 10.22 19.37
CA ALA A 210 -9.48 11.14 18.91
C ALA A 210 -10.05 12.18 17.93
N LEU A 211 -10.83 11.75 16.94
CA LEU A 211 -11.49 12.66 15.99
C LEU A 211 -12.51 13.60 16.69
N ASP A 212 -13.26 13.09 17.67
CA ASP A 212 -14.21 13.92 18.46
C ASP A 212 -13.48 14.99 19.30
N ALA A 213 -12.26 14.69 19.71
CA ALA A 213 -11.39 15.63 20.42
C ALA A 213 -10.61 16.57 19.48
N GLY A 214 -10.87 16.54 18.16
CA GLY A 214 -10.19 17.38 17.18
C GLY A 214 -8.75 16.98 16.86
N ARG A 215 -8.36 15.75 17.23
CA ARG A 215 -7.03 15.20 16.91
C ARG A 215 -6.93 14.82 15.44
N THR A 216 -5.74 15.00 14.86
CA THR A 216 -5.47 14.63 13.48
C THR A 216 -5.13 13.15 13.36
N VAL A 217 -5.91 12.42 12.54
CA VAL A 217 -5.73 11.00 12.27
C VAL A 217 -5.38 10.78 10.81
N LEU A 218 -4.21 10.22 10.54
CA LEU A 218 -3.77 9.83 9.20
C LEU A 218 -4.03 8.33 8.99
N PHE A 219 -4.79 7.98 7.97
CA PHE A 219 -4.99 6.61 7.52
C PHE A 219 -4.02 6.32 6.37
N GLU A 220 -3.02 5.49 6.64
CA GLU A 220 -1.98 5.11 5.71
C GLU A 220 -2.33 3.81 5.00
N GLY A 221 -2.60 3.88 3.69
CA GLY A 221 -2.88 2.71 2.86
C GLY A 221 -1.63 1.90 2.54
N ALA A 222 -1.78 0.58 2.54
CA ALA A 222 -0.82 -0.35 1.96
C ALA A 222 -1.22 -0.65 0.51
N GLN A 223 -0.28 -1.10 -0.33
CA GLN A 223 -0.51 -1.37 -1.76
C GLN A 223 -1.05 -0.12 -2.50
N ALA A 224 -2.01 -0.30 -3.44
CA ALA A 224 -2.54 0.81 -4.23
C ALA A 224 -3.88 0.46 -4.90
N THR A 225 -4.52 1.44 -5.50
CA THR A 225 -5.84 1.35 -6.15
C THR A 225 -5.95 0.20 -7.13
N MET A 226 -4.95 0.03 -8.02
CA MET A 226 -4.99 -1.03 -9.05
C MET A 226 -4.73 -2.44 -8.51
N LEU A 227 -4.41 -2.56 -7.22
CA LEU A 227 -4.27 -3.83 -6.50
C LEU A 227 -5.47 -4.13 -5.58
N ASP A 228 -6.53 -3.33 -5.62
CA ASP A 228 -7.76 -3.56 -4.86
C ASP A 228 -8.45 -4.85 -5.32
N VAL A 229 -8.96 -5.65 -4.35
CA VAL A 229 -9.55 -6.96 -4.65
C VAL A 229 -10.83 -6.86 -5.49
N ASP A 230 -11.58 -5.77 -5.37
CA ASP A 230 -12.85 -5.57 -6.07
C ASP A 230 -12.68 -4.74 -7.35
N HIS A 231 -11.81 -3.74 -7.34
CA HIS A 231 -11.67 -2.74 -8.40
C HIS A 231 -10.32 -2.74 -9.11
N GLY A 232 -9.37 -3.54 -8.66
CA GLY A 232 -8.05 -3.67 -9.27
C GLY A 232 -8.01 -4.63 -10.45
N THR A 233 -6.80 -4.94 -10.90
CA THR A 233 -6.53 -5.83 -12.04
C THR A 233 -6.65 -7.31 -11.63
N TYR A 234 -7.82 -7.73 -11.15
CA TYR A 234 -8.10 -9.09 -10.71
C TYR A 234 -7.76 -10.12 -11.81
N PRO A 235 -7.11 -11.28 -11.51
CA PRO A 235 -6.77 -11.78 -10.17
C PRO A 235 -5.40 -11.28 -9.65
N PHE A 236 -4.69 -10.43 -10.37
CA PHE A 236 -3.37 -9.91 -10.01
C PHE A 236 -3.50 -8.72 -9.06
N VAL A 237 -4.04 -8.96 -7.88
CA VAL A 237 -4.41 -7.98 -6.85
C VAL A 237 -3.98 -8.46 -5.47
N THR A 238 -4.09 -7.58 -4.46
CA THR A 238 -4.02 -8.00 -3.04
C THR A 238 -5.39 -8.52 -2.57
N SER A 239 -5.43 -9.22 -1.46
CA SER A 239 -6.68 -9.77 -0.90
C SER A 239 -7.39 -8.78 0.03
N SER A 240 -7.12 -7.49 -0.09
CA SER A 240 -7.71 -6.43 0.73
C SER A 240 -8.14 -5.25 -0.13
N ASN A 241 -8.80 -4.27 0.50
CA ASN A 241 -9.27 -3.04 -0.15
C ASN A 241 -8.37 -1.85 0.23
N PRO A 242 -7.35 -1.51 -0.59
CA PRO A 242 -6.49 -0.33 -0.39
C PRO A 242 -7.16 1.00 -0.73
N LEU A 243 -8.39 1.00 -1.23
CA LEU A 243 -9.16 2.21 -1.50
C LEU A 243 -9.48 2.99 -0.23
N SER A 244 -9.77 4.29 -0.35
CA SER A 244 -10.20 5.16 0.75
C SER A 244 -11.44 4.61 1.46
N GLY A 245 -12.38 4.01 0.71
CA GLY A 245 -13.55 3.31 1.25
C GLY A 245 -13.21 2.15 2.20
N GLY A 246 -12.01 1.56 2.09
CA GLY A 246 -11.51 0.52 2.98
C GLY A 246 -11.26 0.98 4.43
N VAL A 247 -11.14 2.28 4.68
CA VAL A 247 -10.98 2.87 6.02
C VAL A 247 -12.21 2.56 6.90
N GLY A 248 -13.41 2.62 6.32
CA GLY A 248 -14.64 2.30 7.04
C GLY A 248 -14.59 0.94 7.74
N PRO A 249 -14.57 -0.17 7.00
CA PRO A 249 -14.47 -1.51 7.59
C PRO A 249 -13.12 -1.79 8.24
N GLY A 250 -12.02 -1.17 7.75
CA GLY A 250 -10.67 -1.44 8.21
C GLY A 250 -10.27 -0.78 9.53
N ALA A 251 -10.86 0.37 9.86
CA ALA A 251 -10.56 1.11 11.09
C ALA A 251 -11.81 1.45 11.92
N GLY A 252 -13.03 1.16 11.40
CA GLY A 252 -14.28 1.46 12.08
C GLY A 252 -14.61 2.95 12.11
N ILE A 253 -14.32 3.66 11.01
CA ILE A 253 -14.57 5.10 10.86
C ILE A 253 -15.69 5.31 9.86
N GLY A 254 -16.68 6.13 10.22
CA GLY A 254 -17.76 6.51 9.32
C GLY A 254 -17.22 7.31 8.12
N PRO A 255 -17.73 7.06 6.88
CA PRO A 255 -17.17 7.70 5.68
C PRO A 255 -17.27 9.23 5.70
N THR A 256 -18.27 9.80 6.37
CA THR A 256 -18.47 11.24 6.51
C THR A 256 -17.48 11.91 7.48
N ARG A 257 -16.63 11.13 8.14
CA ARG A 257 -15.58 11.62 9.04
C ARG A 257 -14.24 11.85 8.31
N ILE A 258 -14.15 11.44 7.04
CA ILE A 258 -12.94 11.60 6.23
C ILE A 258 -13.02 12.96 5.54
N ASP A 259 -12.06 13.82 5.84
CA ASP A 259 -12.03 15.20 5.33
C ASP A 259 -11.17 15.32 4.07
N ARG A 260 -10.08 14.54 3.98
CA ARG A 260 -9.08 14.66 2.94
C ARG A 260 -8.61 13.30 2.46
N VAL A 261 -8.53 13.11 1.14
CA VAL A 261 -8.05 11.85 0.53
C VAL A 261 -6.97 12.18 -0.49
N ILE A 262 -5.72 11.81 -0.17
CA ILE A 262 -4.54 12.09 -1.00
C ILE A 262 -4.13 10.82 -1.74
N GLY A 263 -4.17 10.87 -3.07
CA GLY A 263 -3.62 9.83 -3.94
C GLY A 263 -2.14 10.08 -4.24
N VAL A 264 -1.25 9.17 -3.84
CA VAL A 264 0.15 9.28 -4.24
C VAL A 264 0.33 8.62 -5.60
N ILE A 265 0.94 9.35 -6.53
CA ILE A 265 1.14 8.92 -7.92
C ILE A 265 2.56 9.26 -8.37
N LYS A 266 3.21 8.38 -9.14
CA LYS A 266 4.49 8.67 -9.77
C LYS A 266 4.32 9.41 -11.09
N ALA A 267 5.29 10.19 -11.47
CA ALA A 267 5.38 10.84 -12.79
C ALA A 267 5.55 9.85 -13.96
N TYR A 268 5.71 8.57 -13.66
CA TYR A 268 5.66 7.40 -14.55
C TYR A 268 5.00 6.25 -13.81
N THR A 269 4.90 5.06 -14.40
CA THR A 269 4.21 3.94 -13.77
C THR A 269 5.16 2.79 -13.49
N THR A 270 4.99 2.12 -12.34
CA THR A 270 5.70 0.88 -12.05
C THR A 270 4.75 -0.20 -11.56
N ARG A 271 5.08 -1.46 -11.82
CA ARG A 271 4.34 -2.62 -11.35
C ARG A 271 5.29 -3.73 -10.91
N VAL A 272 4.97 -4.40 -9.82
CA VAL A 272 5.59 -5.66 -9.39
C VAL A 272 4.67 -6.82 -9.70
N GLY A 273 5.23 -7.93 -10.16
CA GLY A 273 4.48 -9.15 -10.44
C GLY A 273 3.76 -9.18 -11.79
N SER A 274 2.91 -10.17 -11.95
CA SER A 274 2.18 -10.44 -13.19
C SER A 274 0.96 -9.53 -13.36
N GLY A 275 0.32 -9.63 -14.52
CA GLY A 275 -0.91 -8.92 -14.85
C GLY A 275 -0.73 -7.81 -15.88
N PRO A 276 -1.84 -7.23 -16.37
CA PRO A 276 -1.84 -6.25 -17.46
C PRO A 276 -1.17 -4.94 -17.05
N PHE A 277 -0.44 -4.35 -17.98
CA PHE A 277 0.25 -3.08 -17.81
C PHE A 277 0.37 -2.39 -19.19
N PRO A 278 -0.66 -1.69 -19.66
CA PRO A 278 -0.72 -1.17 -21.02
C PRO A 278 0.44 -0.27 -21.42
N THR A 279 0.94 0.55 -20.49
CA THR A 279 2.06 1.49 -20.74
C THR A 279 3.44 0.88 -20.48
N GLU A 280 3.55 -0.44 -20.25
CA GLU A 280 4.84 -1.10 -19.98
C GLU A 280 5.82 -0.93 -21.13
N LEU A 281 7.07 -0.64 -20.79
CA LEU A 281 8.19 -0.48 -21.70
C LEU A 281 9.13 -1.68 -21.57
N LEU A 282 9.34 -2.37 -22.69
CA LEU A 282 10.22 -3.54 -22.80
C LEU A 282 11.50 -3.21 -23.61
N ASP A 283 11.83 -1.94 -23.67
CA ASP A 283 12.91 -1.36 -24.46
C ASP A 283 13.91 -0.59 -23.59
N HIS A 284 14.77 0.18 -24.23
CA HIS A 284 15.78 1.02 -23.59
C HIS A 284 15.17 2.02 -22.59
N ASP A 285 14.02 2.61 -22.91
CA ASP A 285 13.39 3.59 -22.02
C ASP A 285 12.91 2.93 -20.72
N GLY A 286 12.36 1.71 -20.80
CA GLY A 286 11.98 0.94 -19.62
C GLY A 286 13.16 0.59 -18.72
N ASP A 287 14.29 0.21 -19.32
CA ASP A 287 15.54 -0.06 -18.58
C ASP A 287 16.11 1.23 -17.96
N GLN A 288 16.07 2.33 -18.68
CA GLN A 288 16.52 3.64 -18.20
C GLN A 288 15.65 4.13 -17.02
N LEU A 289 14.32 4.04 -17.12
CA LEU A 289 13.42 4.36 -16.01
C LEU A 289 13.75 3.53 -14.76
N ARG A 290 14.03 2.23 -14.94
CA ARG A 290 14.39 1.33 -13.85
C ARG A 290 15.68 1.76 -13.16
N VAL A 291 16.71 2.08 -13.94
CA VAL A 291 18.03 2.45 -13.41
C VAL A 291 17.98 3.82 -12.75
N VAL A 292 17.52 4.85 -13.47
CA VAL A 292 17.48 6.24 -12.98
C VAL A 292 16.49 6.37 -11.80
N GLY A 293 15.34 5.72 -11.91
CA GLY A 293 14.32 5.70 -10.86
C GLY A 293 14.66 4.79 -9.67
N ALA A 294 15.74 3.99 -9.74
CA ALA A 294 16.10 2.98 -8.76
C ALA A 294 14.91 2.03 -8.45
N GLU A 295 14.25 1.54 -9.51
CA GLU A 295 13.01 0.78 -9.40
C GLU A 295 13.28 -0.71 -9.13
N TYR A 296 13.69 -0.98 -7.89
CA TYR A 296 13.94 -2.32 -7.34
C TYR A 296 13.12 -2.54 -6.08
N GLY A 297 12.65 -3.77 -5.87
CA GLY A 297 11.84 -4.11 -4.71
C GLY A 297 12.63 -3.98 -3.40
N THR A 298 12.13 -3.20 -2.45
CA THR A 298 12.80 -2.91 -1.17
C THR A 298 13.16 -4.18 -0.37
N THR A 299 12.29 -5.19 -0.42
CA THR A 299 12.46 -6.43 0.37
C THR A 299 13.16 -7.53 -0.42
N THR A 300 12.93 -7.63 -1.73
CA THR A 300 13.39 -8.75 -2.56
C THR A 300 14.48 -8.38 -3.54
N GLY A 301 14.75 -7.09 -3.74
CA GLY A 301 15.65 -6.57 -4.76
C GLY A 301 15.17 -6.86 -6.21
N ARG A 302 13.94 -7.37 -6.38
CA ARG A 302 13.40 -7.73 -7.69
C ARG A 302 13.13 -6.49 -8.53
N ASP A 303 13.47 -6.55 -9.81
CA ASP A 303 13.19 -5.50 -10.78
C ASP A 303 11.69 -5.19 -10.84
N ARG A 304 11.36 -3.91 -10.87
CA ARG A 304 10.02 -3.43 -11.18
C ARG A 304 9.87 -3.26 -12.68
N ARG A 305 8.71 -3.63 -13.20
CA ARG A 305 8.26 -3.30 -14.56
C ARG A 305 8.01 -1.80 -14.59
N CYS A 306 8.49 -1.11 -15.62
CA CYS A 306 8.36 0.34 -15.77
C CYS A 306 7.57 0.69 -17.03
N GLY A 307 6.86 1.81 -16.98
CA GLY A 307 6.07 2.32 -18.11
C GLY A 307 5.77 3.81 -17.96
N TRP A 308 5.29 4.44 -19.02
CA TRP A 308 4.93 5.84 -18.99
C TRP A 308 3.74 6.15 -18.08
N TYR A 309 3.57 7.42 -17.72
CA TYR A 309 2.42 7.88 -16.94
C TYR A 309 1.11 7.52 -17.64
N ASP A 310 0.13 7.08 -16.87
CA ASP A 310 -1.17 6.63 -17.35
C ASP A 310 -2.28 7.48 -16.73
N ALA A 311 -2.77 8.45 -17.50
CA ALA A 311 -3.82 9.36 -17.06
C ALA A 311 -5.19 8.65 -16.95
N VAL A 312 -5.41 7.54 -17.68
CA VAL A 312 -6.64 6.74 -17.52
C VAL A 312 -6.69 6.11 -16.14
N ILE A 313 -5.56 5.53 -15.70
CA ILE A 313 -5.44 4.97 -14.34
C ILE A 313 -5.55 6.07 -13.27
N ALA A 314 -4.95 7.25 -13.52
CA ALA A 314 -5.05 8.37 -12.58
C ALA A 314 -6.51 8.83 -12.39
N ARG A 315 -7.27 9.02 -13.48
CA ARG A 315 -8.70 9.36 -13.43
C ARG A 315 -9.53 8.27 -12.74
N TYR A 316 -9.23 7.01 -13.05
CA TYR A 316 -9.87 5.87 -12.40
C TYR A 316 -9.63 5.87 -10.88
N ALA A 317 -8.39 6.09 -10.46
CA ALA A 317 -8.04 6.20 -9.05
C ALA A 317 -8.73 7.39 -8.37
N ALA A 318 -8.76 8.57 -9.03
CA ALA A 318 -9.43 9.75 -8.51
C ALA A 318 -10.91 9.49 -8.25
N ARG A 319 -11.60 8.87 -9.22
CA ARG A 319 -13.03 8.54 -9.13
C ARG A 319 -13.33 7.52 -8.02
N LEU A 320 -12.58 6.42 -7.95
CA LEU A 320 -12.85 5.35 -6.99
C LEU A 320 -12.62 5.78 -5.54
N ASN A 321 -11.60 6.59 -5.33
CA ASN A 321 -11.20 7.01 -3.99
C ASN A 321 -11.86 8.32 -3.54
N GLY A 322 -12.53 9.05 -4.46
CA GLY A 322 -12.99 10.41 -4.18
C GLY A 322 -11.82 11.30 -3.78
N LEU A 323 -10.71 11.26 -4.54
CA LEU A 323 -9.51 12.00 -4.20
C LEU A 323 -9.81 13.51 -4.12
N THR A 324 -9.41 14.13 -3.03
CA THR A 324 -9.37 15.58 -2.94
C THR A 324 -8.19 16.14 -3.71
N GLU A 325 -7.08 15.37 -3.78
CA GLU A 325 -5.86 15.77 -4.45
C GLU A 325 -4.89 14.60 -4.66
N PHE A 326 -3.89 14.84 -5.51
CA PHE A 326 -2.74 13.96 -5.69
C PHE A 326 -1.46 14.54 -5.07
N PHE A 327 -0.53 13.66 -4.73
CA PHE A 327 0.88 13.98 -4.52
C PHE A 327 1.72 13.28 -5.59
N LEU A 328 2.35 14.06 -6.48
CA LEU A 328 3.18 13.55 -7.58
C LEU A 328 4.59 13.27 -7.08
N THR A 329 5.12 12.08 -7.32
CA THR A 329 6.48 11.69 -6.94
C THR A 329 7.35 11.42 -8.15
N LYS A 330 8.67 11.42 -7.96
CA LYS A 330 9.64 10.99 -8.98
C LYS A 330 9.67 11.85 -10.25
N LEU A 331 9.33 13.13 -10.17
CA LEU A 331 9.41 14.04 -11.31
C LEU A 331 10.88 14.21 -11.78
N ASP A 332 11.82 14.21 -10.85
CA ASP A 332 13.27 14.26 -11.07
C ASP A 332 13.78 13.18 -12.03
N VAL A 333 13.18 12.01 -12.02
CA VAL A 333 13.59 10.87 -12.86
C VAL A 333 13.42 11.17 -14.34
N LEU A 334 12.44 11.98 -14.73
CA LEU A 334 12.09 12.26 -16.12
C LEU A 334 13.01 13.28 -16.80
N GLY A 335 13.93 13.90 -16.08
CA GLY A 335 14.85 14.92 -16.63
C GLY A 335 15.78 14.44 -17.74
N ALA A 336 15.90 13.14 -17.98
CA ALA A 336 16.79 12.58 -19.01
C ALA A 336 16.17 12.56 -20.43
N TRP A 337 14.84 12.67 -20.56
CA TRP A 337 14.15 12.53 -21.85
C TRP A 337 13.94 13.85 -22.59
N GLU A 338 14.00 13.79 -23.93
CA GLU A 338 13.65 14.93 -24.81
C GLU A 338 12.15 15.10 -24.93
N GLN A 339 11.45 13.98 -25.05
CA GLN A 339 9.99 13.91 -25.10
C GLN A 339 9.50 12.90 -24.09
N ILE A 340 8.45 13.24 -23.37
CA ILE A 340 7.85 12.43 -22.32
C ILE A 340 6.43 12.06 -22.75
N PRO A 341 6.17 10.78 -23.09
CA PRO A 341 4.82 10.31 -23.42
C PRO A 341 3.94 10.22 -22.18
N VAL A 342 2.68 10.61 -22.33
CA VAL A 342 1.60 10.43 -21.34
C VAL A 342 0.46 9.66 -22.00
N CYS A 343 0.07 8.52 -21.43
CA CYS A 343 -1.08 7.78 -21.92
C CYS A 343 -2.38 8.50 -21.54
N VAL A 344 -3.14 8.92 -22.54
CA VAL A 344 -4.39 9.68 -22.36
C VAL A 344 -5.64 8.86 -22.65
N GLY A 345 -5.50 7.68 -23.25
CA GLY A 345 -6.55 6.74 -23.58
C GLY A 345 -5.98 5.41 -24.03
N TYR A 346 -6.85 4.45 -24.29
CA TYR A 346 -6.49 3.14 -24.85
C TYR A 346 -7.16 2.91 -26.20
N GLU A 347 -6.48 2.20 -27.09
CA GLU A 347 -7.09 1.60 -28.28
C GLU A 347 -7.29 0.10 -28.03
N ILE A 348 -8.53 -0.37 -28.18
CA ILE A 348 -8.94 -1.76 -28.04
C ILE A 348 -9.78 -2.10 -29.25
N ASP A 349 -9.34 -3.12 -30.03
CA ASP A 349 -10.00 -3.54 -31.28
C ASP A 349 -10.27 -2.39 -32.28
N GLY A 350 -9.37 -1.41 -32.34
CA GLY A 350 -9.46 -0.24 -33.22
C GLY A 350 -10.41 0.86 -32.69
N VAL A 351 -10.94 0.74 -31.50
CA VAL A 351 -11.79 1.73 -30.86
C VAL A 351 -11.04 2.41 -29.71
N ARG A 352 -11.10 3.74 -29.64
CA ARG A 352 -10.55 4.53 -28.55
C ARG A 352 -11.45 4.47 -27.31
N HIS A 353 -10.82 4.24 -26.16
CA HIS A 353 -11.42 4.25 -24.84
C HIS A 353 -10.69 5.26 -23.96
N ASP A 354 -11.41 6.22 -23.40
CA ASP A 354 -10.85 7.23 -22.50
C ASP A 354 -10.98 6.84 -21.01
N GLU A 355 -11.66 5.73 -20.73
CA GLU A 355 -11.90 5.16 -19.41
C GLU A 355 -11.28 3.77 -19.28
N MET A 356 -11.09 3.33 -18.04
CA MET A 356 -10.62 1.99 -17.70
C MET A 356 -11.57 0.93 -18.31
N PRO A 357 -11.05 -0.02 -19.10
CA PRO A 357 -11.86 -1.11 -19.65
C PRO A 357 -12.52 -1.95 -18.56
N MET A 358 -13.72 -2.43 -18.83
CA MET A 358 -14.54 -3.17 -17.87
C MET A 358 -13.99 -4.58 -17.62
N THR A 359 -13.39 -5.21 -18.62
CA THR A 359 -12.89 -6.59 -18.52
C THR A 359 -11.38 -6.65 -18.50
N GLN A 360 -10.85 -7.64 -17.78
CA GLN A 360 -9.41 -7.90 -17.75
C GLN A 360 -8.85 -8.22 -19.16
N SER A 361 -9.64 -8.92 -19.99
CA SER A 361 -9.23 -9.27 -21.35
C SER A 361 -9.01 -8.01 -22.21
N GLU A 362 -9.96 -7.07 -22.17
CA GLU A 362 -9.82 -5.78 -22.85
C GLU A 362 -8.60 -5.01 -22.33
N PHE A 363 -8.43 -4.94 -21.02
CA PHE A 363 -7.30 -4.22 -20.42
C PHE A 363 -5.95 -4.87 -20.75
N HIS A 364 -5.92 -6.19 -20.90
CA HIS A 364 -4.71 -6.90 -21.31
C HIS A 364 -4.29 -6.63 -22.76
N HIS A 365 -5.28 -6.37 -23.62
CA HIS A 365 -5.07 -6.06 -25.04
C HIS A 365 -5.07 -4.55 -25.35
N ALA A 366 -5.27 -3.72 -24.33
CA ALA A 366 -5.29 -2.28 -24.47
C ALA A 366 -3.92 -1.75 -24.95
N LYS A 367 -3.94 -0.96 -26.01
CA LYS A 367 -2.77 -0.26 -26.52
C LYS A 367 -2.84 1.19 -26.06
N PRO A 368 -1.80 1.75 -25.45
CA PRO A 368 -1.82 3.13 -24.98
C PRO A 368 -1.84 4.11 -26.15
N VAL A 369 -2.67 5.14 -26.03
CA VAL A 369 -2.68 6.31 -26.90
C VAL A 369 -1.94 7.43 -26.19
N TYR A 370 -0.85 7.92 -26.78
CA TYR A 370 0.05 8.87 -26.14
C TYR A 370 -0.13 10.30 -26.64
N GLU A 371 -0.06 11.25 -25.72
CA GLU A 371 0.33 12.63 -25.97
C GLU A 371 1.78 12.83 -25.54
N PHE A 372 2.50 13.73 -26.23
CA PHE A 372 3.93 13.92 -26.02
C PHE A 372 4.20 15.33 -25.48
N PHE A 373 5.02 15.39 -24.43
CA PHE A 373 5.44 16.62 -23.79
C PHE A 373 6.93 16.81 -23.95
N GLU A 374 7.36 18.06 -24.16
CA GLU A 374 8.79 18.40 -24.21
C GLU A 374 9.43 18.18 -22.83
N GLY A 375 10.55 17.48 -22.81
CA GLY A 375 11.35 17.29 -21.61
C GLY A 375 12.11 18.57 -21.21
N TRP A 376 12.70 18.57 -20.03
CA TRP A 376 13.41 19.74 -19.50
C TRP A 376 14.92 19.57 -19.42
N LYS A 377 15.46 18.37 -19.42
CA LYS A 377 16.91 18.05 -19.43
C LYS A 377 17.74 18.78 -18.37
N GLU A 378 17.13 19.13 -17.29
CA GLU A 378 17.73 19.86 -16.17
C GLU A 378 17.55 19.08 -14.88
N ASP A 379 18.51 19.18 -13.95
CA ASP A 379 18.36 18.66 -12.60
C ASP A 379 17.42 19.59 -11.80
N ILE A 380 16.31 19.06 -11.36
CA ILE A 380 15.29 19.78 -10.61
C ILE A 380 15.33 19.50 -9.10
N SER A 381 16.27 18.68 -8.62
CA SER A 381 16.36 18.26 -7.23
C SER A 381 16.58 19.41 -6.24
N THR A 382 17.11 20.53 -6.73
CA THR A 382 17.34 21.76 -5.94
C THR A 382 16.18 22.72 -5.94
N CYS A 383 15.16 22.54 -6.79
CA CYS A 383 13.96 23.40 -6.81
C CYS A 383 13.16 23.24 -5.53
N ARG A 384 12.69 24.36 -4.98
CA ARG A 384 11.89 24.41 -3.73
C ARG A 384 10.55 25.12 -3.91
N SER A 385 10.33 25.73 -5.06
CA SER A 385 9.06 26.33 -5.46
C SER A 385 8.68 25.90 -6.88
N PHE A 386 7.40 25.99 -7.22
CA PHE A 386 6.92 25.64 -8.56
C PHE A 386 7.52 26.52 -9.65
N ASP A 387 7.75 27.79 -9.35
CA ASP A 387 8.29 28.76 -10.30
C ASP A 387 9.79 28.55 -10.60
N GLU A 388 10.51 27.84 -9.73
CA GLU A 388 11.90 27.42 -9.97
C GLU A 388 12.03 26.26 -10.92
N LEU A 389 10.96 25.48 -11.16
CA LEU A 389 10.97 24.40 -12.12
C LEU A 389 11.18 24.95 -13.55
N PRO A 390 11.91 24.20 -14.42
CA PRO A 390 11.95 24.51 -15.85
C PRO A 390 10.55 24.64 -16.45
N LYS A 391 10.38 25.52 -17.43
CA LYS A 391 9.05 25.78 -18.01
C LYS A 391 8.35 24.52 -18.53
N ASN A 392 9.11 23.62 -19.17
CA ASN A 392 8.55 22.35 -19.66
C ASN A 392 8.09 21.45 -18.51
N ALA A 393 8.81 21.42 -17.38
CA ALA A 393 8.39 20.68 -16.19
C ALA A 393 7.12 21.28 -15.57
N GLN A 394 6.99 22.61 -15.53
CA GLN A 394 5.76 23.30 -15.09
C GLN A 394 4.58 22.92 -15.99
N VAL A 395 4.76 22.96 -17.32
CA VAL A 395 3.72 22.57 -18.29
C VAL A 395 3.34 21.12 -18.09
N TYR A 396 4.31 20.22 -17.97
CA TYR A 396 4.07 18.79 -17.75
C TYR A 396 3.23 18.56 -16.48
N VAL A 397 3.61 19.12 -15.33
CA VAL A 397 2.87 18.98 -14.07
C VAL A 397 1.45 19.51 -14.19
N ARG A 398 1.23 20.67 -14.82
CA ARG A 398 -0.12 21.22 -15.00
C ARG A 398 -0.98 20.38 -15.94
N SER A 399 -0.40 19.85 -17.01
CA SER A 399 -1.10 18.96 -17.92
C SER A 399 -1.49 17.64 -17.24
N LEU A 400 -0.59 17.06 -16.42
CA LEU A 400 -0.93 15.89 -15.63
C LEU A 400 -2.07 16.18 -14.64
N GLU A 401 -2.06 17.34 -13.99
CA GLU A 401 -3.14 17.75 -13.08
C GLU A 401 -4.49 17.78 -13.79
N GLU A 402 -4.56 18.40 -14.97
CA GLU A 402 -5.78 18.46 -15.79
C GLU A 402 -6.24 17.07 -16.24
N MET A 403 -5.30 16.19 -16.63
CA MET A 403 -5.59 14.87 -17.15
C MET A 403 -5.96 13.84 -16.07
N SER A 404 -5.59 14.06 -14.80
CA SER A 404 -5.72 13.06 -13.73
C SER A 404 -7.03 13.14 -12.94
N GLY A 405 -7.81 14.21 -13.11
CA GLY A 405 -9.15 14.33 -12.53
C GLY A 405 -9.18 14.82 -11.07
N ALA A 406 -8.04 15.18 -10.48
CA ALA A 406 -7.94 15.85 -9.19
C ALA A 406 -6.71 16.74 -9.16
N PRO A 407 -6.72 17.83 -8.36
CA PRO A 407 -5.59 18.75 -8.27
C PRO A 407 -4.36 18.09 -7.63
N PHE A 408 -3.18 18.66 -7.90
CA PHE A 408 -1.97 18.26 -7.21
C PHE A 408 -1.70 19.13 -5.98
N TRP A 409 -1.56 18.50 -4.81
CA TRP A 409 -1.16 19.13 -3.56
C TRP A 409 0.34 19.45 -3.54
N GLY A 410 1.15 18.53 -4.10
CA GLY A 410 2.59 18.71 -4.11
C GLY A 410 3.29 17.80 -5.11
N VAL A 411 4.57 18.10 -5.32
CA VAL A 411 5.45 17.43 -6.27
C VAL A 411 6.77 17.06 -5.60
N GLY A 412 7.17 15.79 -5.69
CA GLY A 412 8.49 15.31 -5.28
C GLY A 412 9.51 15.46 -6.40
N VAL A 413 10.57 16.19 -6.14
CA VAL A 413 11.68 16.50 -7.05
C VAL A 413 12.98 15.76 -6.67
N GLY A 414 12.91 14.79 -5.78
CA GLY A 414 14.00 13.95 -5.31
C GLY A 414 13.55 13.03 -4.18
N PRO A 415 14.42 12.18 -3.62
CA PRO A 415 14.07 11.20 -2.58
C PRO A 415 13.87 11.79 -1.17
N GLY A 416 14.55 12.89 -0.84
CA GLY A 416 14.55 13.50 0.48
C GLY A 416 13.26 14.28 0.79
N ARG A 417 13.01 14.50 2.08
CA ARG A 417 11.87 15.28 2.57
C ARG A 417 11.86 16.70 1.99
N GLU A 418 13.01 17.37 2.04
CA GLU A 418 13.22 18.74 1.55
C GLU A 418 13.12 18.86 0.02
N GLU A 419 13.15 17.74 -0.70
CA GLU A 419 13.03 17.68 -2.15
C GLU A 419 11.57 17.52 -2.58
N SER A 420 10.70 18.35 -1.97
CA SER A 420 9.27 18.41 -2.24
C SER A 420 8.82 19.86 -2.39
N ILE A 421 7.99 20.10 -3.37
CA ILE A 421 7.36 21.39 -3.63
C ILE A 421 5.88 21.26 -3.28
N VAL A 422 5.41 22.04 -2.30
CA VAL A 422 3.99 22.16 -1.97
C VAL A 422 3.37 23.17 -2.93
N LEU A 423 2.31 22.76 -3.64
CA LEU A 423 1.64 23.59 -4.64
C LEU A 423 0.43 24.32 -4.10
N ARG A 424 -0.13 23.84 -2.98
CA ARG A 424 -1.33 24.38 -2.32
C ARG A 424 -1.10 24.32 -0.84
N ASP A 425 -1.30 25.46 -0.16
CA ASP A 425 -1.27 25.48 1.29
C ASP A 425 -2.39 24.60 1.85
N ASP A 426 -2.10 23.94 2.97
CA ASP A 426 -3.11 23.19 3.72
C ASP A 426 -4.16 24.17 4.24
N ALA A 427 -5.34 24.19 3.60
CA ALA A 427 -6.48 25.01 4.00
C ALA A 427 -7.19 24.42 5.23
#